data_e190a38003e9c68336ba757c99518e68
#
_entry.id   e190a38003e9c68336ba757c99518e68
#
_cell.length_a   1.000
_cell.length_b   1.000
_cell.length_c   1.000
_cell.angle_alpha   90.00
_cell.angle_beta   90.00
_cell.angle_gamma   90.00
#
_symmetry.space_group_name_H-M   'P 1'
#
loop_
_entity.id
_entity.type
_entity.pdbx_description
1 polymer ?
#
loop_
_entity_poly.entity_id
_entity_poly.type
_entity_poly.pdbx_seq_one_letter_code
_entity_poly.pdbx_strand_id
1 'polypeptide(L)'
;MAVPESDSEELSSPMTEEQLRKVTVGELKPFDSHITLSEYDPTWPKQFAREAERIRAALGPRALRIEHVGSTSVPGLIAKPIIDILLVVANSSDEPSYVPALEKAGYVLRIREPDWHQHRLFKGPDTNINLHVFTVGSEEIERVLALRDRLRNNPSERDLYVEAKRELASRKWKYVQNYADAKSRVVEGIVSRARASTGNILLREMTESDLPILLSTNWTPTQRAWPPFQPGTEMPSWRIRPKS
;
A
#
# COMPACT_ATOMS: atom_id res chain seq x y z
N MET A 1 39.28 -12.01 1.44
CA MET A 1 38.44 -11.86 0.23
C MET A 1 37.39 -10.83 0.55
N ALA A 2 37.45 -9.66 -0.06
CA ALA A 2 36.49 -8.60 0.11
C ALA A 2 35.21 -8.93 -0.68
N VAL A 3 34.06 -8.82 -0.06
CA VAL A 3 32.74 -8.93 -0.70
C VAL A 3 32.52 -7.65 -1.52
N PRO A 4 32.08 -7.71 -2.76
CA PRO A 4 31.90 -6.52 -3.59
C PRO A 4 30.70 -5.68 -3.03
N GLU A 5 30.99 -4.41 -2.75
CA GLU A 5 30.04 -3.38 -2.25
C GLU A 5 29.11 -2.82 -3.34
N SER A 6 28.92 -3.50 -4.47
CA SER A 6 28.31 -2.88 -5.66
C SER A 6 26.80 -2.96 -5.80
N ASP A 7 26.07 -3.75 -4.98
CA ASP A 7 24.63 -3.98 -5.21
C ASP A 7 23.70 -3.12 -4.34
N SER A 8 24.22 -2.34 -3.39
CA SER A 8 23.40 -1.55 -2.46
C SER A 8 23.21 -0.07 -2.87
N GLU A 9 23.98 0.45 -3.82
CA GLU A 9 23.87 1.86 -4.26
C GLU A 9 22.88 2.10 -5.43
N GLU A 10 22.57 1.08 -6.23
CA GLU A 10 21.66 1.23 -7.38
C GLU A 10 20.18 1.40 -7.01
N LEU A 11 19.77 0.98 -5.81
CA LEU A 11 18.36 1.02 -5.35
C LEU A 11 17.89 2.37 -4.80
N SER A 12 18.74 3.40 -4.72
CA SER A 12 18.39 4.66 -4.05
C SER A 12 18.50 5.92 -4.92
N SER A 13 18.84 5.82 -6.18
CA SER A 13 18.90 6.97 -7.08
C SER A 13 17.54 7.30 -7.66
N PRO A 14 17.09 8.58 -7.60
CA PRO A 14 15.84 9.00 -8.23
C PRO A 14 15.82 8.68 -9.73
N MET A 15 14.66 8.32 -10.25
CA MET A 15 14.47 8.05 -11.68
C MET A 15 14.94 9.23 -12.53
N THR A 16 15.68 8.91 -13.61
CA THR A 16 16.07 9.89 -14.61
C THR A 16 14.87 10.37 -15.43
N GLU A 17 15.00 11.52 -16.10
CA GLU A 17 13.93 12.01 -16.96
C GLU A 17 13.57 11.03 -18.08
N GLU A 18 14.55 10.33 -18.63
CA GLU A 18 14.33 9.31 -19.66
C GLU A 18 13.49 8.15 -19.12
N GLN A 19 13.82 7.65 -17.92
CA GLN A 19 13.04 6.61 -17.25
C GLN A 19 11.61 7.08 -16.95
N LEU A 20 11.45 8.33 -16.45
CA LEU A 20 10.13 8.91 -16.21
C LEU A 20 9.30 9.02 -17.48
N ARG A 21 9.91 9.44 -18.60
CA ARG A 21 9.22 9.49 -19.92
C ARG A 21 8.75 8.12 -20.37
N LYS A 22 9.55 7.08 -20.12
CA LYS A 22 9.26 5.71 -20.55
C LYS A 22 8.03 5.12 -19.85
N VAL A 23 7.81 5.49 -18.58
CA VAL A 23 6.69 4.98 -17.78
C VAL A 23 5.48 5.90 -17.76
N THR A 24 5.61 7.17 -18.17
CA THR A 24 4.52 8.15 -18.16
C THR A 24 3.61 7.97 -19.37
N VAL A 25 2.31 7.84 -19.12
CA VAL A 25 1.27 7.85 -20.14
C VAL A 25 0.85 9.30 -20.41
N GLY A 26 1.04 9.76 -21.63
CA GLY A 26 0.83 11.16 -22.05
C GLY A 26 2.04 12.04 -21.75
N GLU A 27 1.80 13.32 -21.50
CA GLU A 27 2.85 14.30 -21.31
C GLU A 27 3.46 14.22 -19.89
N LEU A 28 4.80 14.13 -19.81
CA LEU A 28 5.55 14.31 -18.58
C LEU A 28 5.68 15.82 -18.29
N LYS A 29 5.01 16.28 -17.23
CA LYS A 29 5.05 17.69 -16.82
C LYS A 29 6.05 17.89 -15.70
N PRO A 30 6.99 18.84 -15.84
CA PRO A 30 7.84 19.27 -14.73
C PRO A 30 7.00 19.83 -13.59
N PHE A 31 7.47 19.60 -12.38
CA PHE A 31 6.87 20.17 -11.17
C PHE A 31 7.59 21.46 -10.76
N ASP A 32 8.91 21.46 -10.86
CA ASP A 32 9.83 22.58 -10.63
C ASP A 32 9.53 23.42 -9.37
N SER A 33 9.14 22.79 -8.27
CA SER A 33 8.69 23.43 -7.05
C SER A 33 9.07 22.66 -5.79
N HIS A 34 8.71 23.22 -4.65
CA HIS A 34 8.78 22.57 -3.34
C HIS A 34 7.51 21.77 -3.08
N ILE A 35 7.66 20.67 -2.36
CA ILE A 35 6.51 19.89 -1.91
C ILE A 35 5.82 20.59 -0.73
N THR A 36 4.53 20.87 -0.86
CA THR A 36 3.73 21.38 0.24
C THR A 36 3.21 20.21 1.09
N LEU A 37 3.53 20.23 2.38
CA LEU A 37 2.99 19.32 3.38
C LEU A 37 1.91 20.04 4.17
N SER A 38 0.82 19.36 4.45
CA SER A 38 -0.30 19.83 5.28
C SER A 38 -0.40 18.99 6.55
N GLU A 39 -0.91 19.57 7.61
CA GLU A 39 -1.31 18.82 8.80
C GLU A 39 -2.39 17.77 8.43
N TYR A 40 -2.55 16.77 9.29
CA TYR A 40 -3.54 15.73 9.06
C TYR A 40 -4.95 16.31 8.96
N ASP A 41 -5.63 15.99 7.86
CA ASP A 41 -7.01 16.37 7.65
C ASP A 41 -7.95 15.17 7.95
N PRO A 42 -8.84 15.27 8.96
CA PRO A 42 -9.77 14.20 9.31
C PRO A 42 -10.81 13.89 8.23
N THR A 43 -10.85 14.66 7.15
CA THR A 43 -11.71 14.36 5.98
C THR A 43 -11.08 13.34 5.01
N TRP A 44 -9.78 13.08 5.05
CA TRP A 44 -9.11 12.14 4.16
C TRP A 44 -9.71 10.72 4.18
N PRO A 45 -10.07 10.14 5.33
CA PRO A 45 -10.75 8.84 5.33
C PRO A 45 -12.11 8.86 4.62
N LYS A 46 -12.85 9.98 4.69
CA LYS A 46 -14.13 10.15 3.98
C LYS A 46 -13.90 10.28 2.46
N GLN A 47 -12.86 11.01 2.05
CA GLN A 47 -12.47 11.12 0.65
C GLN A 47 -12.09 9.75 0.09
N PHE A 48 -11.26 8.99 0.81
CA PHE A 48 -10.95 7.60 0.45
C PHE A 48 -12.21 6.74 0.33
N ALA A 49 -13.13 6.78 1.30
CA ALA A 49 -14.34 5.96 1.29
C ALA A 49 -15.20 6.24 0.04
N ARG A 50 -15.36 7.51 -0.34
CA ARG A 50 -16.08 7.92 -1.56
C ARG A 50 -15.42 7.35 -2.82
N GLU A 51 -14.10 7.45 -2.92
CA GLU A 51 -13.37 6.91 -4.07
C GLU A 51 -13.39 5.38 -4.10
N ALA A 52 -13.29 4.72 -2.95
CA ALA A 52 -13.40 3.27 -2.85
C ALA A 52 -14.77 2.77 -3.34
N GLU A 53 -15.86 3.50 -3.02
CA GLU A 53 -17.19 3.20 -3.53
C GLU A 53 -17.29 3.38 -5.05
N ARG A 54 -16.74 4.47 -5.58
CA ARG A 54 -16.68 4.73 -7.02
C ARG A 54 -15.94 3.61 -7.77
N ILE A 55 -14.79 3.16 -7.22
CA ILE A 55 -14.00 2.07 -7.81
C ILE A 55 -14.78 0.75 -7.75
N ARG A 56 -15.43 0.44 -6.62
CA ARG A 56 -16.27 -0.77 -6.51
C ARG A 56 -17.43 -0.75 -7.49
N ALA A 57 -18.10 0.39 -7.66
CA ALA A 57 -19.18 0.54 -8.61
C ALA A 57 -18.73 0.35 -10.06
N ALA A 58 -17.51 0.82 -10.41
CA ALA A 58 -16.95 0.68 -11.75
C ALA A 58 -16.50 -0.74 -12.07
N LEU A 59 -15.86 -1.43 -11.11
CA LEU A 59 -15.17 -2.70 -11.34
C LEU A 59 -15.95 -3.92 -10.85
N GLY A 60 -16.86 -3.77 -9.88
CA GLY A 60 -17.56 -4.90 -9.26
C GLY A 60 -16.57 -5.92 -8.67
N PRO A 61 -16.73 -7.21 -8.95
CA PRO A 61 -15.90 -8.28 -8.40
C PRO A 61 -14.44 -8.27 -8.90
N ARG A 62 -14.11 -7.47 -9.92
CA ARG A 62 -12.73 -7.30 -10.41
C ARG A 62 -11.85 -6.51 -9.43
N ALA A 63 -12.44 -5.67 -8.57
CA ALA A 63 -11.74 -5.02 -7.47
C ALA A 63 -11.63 -5.99 -6.30
N LEU A 64 -10.56 -6.79 -6.26
CA LEU A 64 -10.36 -7.84 -5.26
C LEU A 64 -10.10 -7.24 -3.86
N ARG A 65 -9.38 -6.12 -3.80
CA ARG A 65 -9.07 -5.39 -2.57
C ARG A 65 -8.90 -3.91 -2.87
N ILE A 66 -9.41 -3.04 -1.99
CA ILE A 66 -9.22 -1.58 -2.05
C ILE A 66 -8.83 -1.12 -0.65
N GLU A 67 -7.68 -0.45 -0.54
CA GLU A 67 -7.12 -0.01 0.74
C GLU A 67 -6.68 1.45 0.69
N HIS A 68 -6.90 2.19 1.77
CA HIS A 68 -6.27 3.50 1.98
C HIS A 68 -4.82 3.28 2.42
N VAL A 69 -3.89 3.76 1.63
CA VAL A 69 -2.44 3.64 1.88
C VAL A 69 -1.76 5.00 1.88
N GLY A 70 -0.44 5.02 1.95
CA GLY A 70 0.32 6.26 1.99
C GLY A 70 0.09 7.09 3.24
N SER A 71 0.63 8.32 3.23
CA SER A 71 0.69 9.16 4.42
C SER A 71 -0.67 9.65 4.91
N THR A 72 -1.63 9.91 3.99
CA THR A 72 -2.97 10.39 4.35
C THR A 72 -3.83 9.33 5.03
N SER A 73 -3.41 8.06 4.96
CA SER A 73 -4.07 6.95 5.65
C SER A 73 -3.68 6.82 7.12
N VAL A 74 -2.68 7.58 7.59
CA VAL A 74 -2.13 7.50 8.96
C VAL A 74 -2.62 8.69 9.77
N PRO A 75 -3.48 8.49 10.79
CA PRO A 75 -4.00 9.59 11.62
C PRO A 75 -2.88 10.41 12.27
N GLY A 76 -3.01 11.73 12.20
CA GLY A 76 -2.05 12.68 12.78
C GLY A 76 -0.74 12.85 12.00
N LEU A 77 -0.57 12.19 10.85
CA LEU A 77 0.64 12.31 10.05
C LEU A 77 0.52 13.48 9.06
N ILE A 78 1.51 14.39 9.06
CA ILE A 78 1.61 15.42 8.01
C ILE A 78 1.77 14.76 6.64
N ALA A 79 1.09 15.28 5.64
CA ALA A 79 1.12 14.70 4.31
C ALA A 79 0.98 15.75 3.20
N LYS A 80 1.46 15.42 2.01
CA LYS A 80 0.96 16.02 0.80
C LYS A 80 -0.51 15.60 0.66
N PRO A 81 -1.46 16.53 0.40
CA PRO A 81 -2.90 16.23 0.42
C PRO A 81 -3.31 15.45 -0.85
N ILE A 82 -2.84 14.22 -0.94
CA ILE A 82 -3.17 13.25 -2.00
C ILE A 82 -3.59 11.96 -1.33
N ILE A 83 -4.74 11.44 -1.71
CA ILE A 83 -5.23 10.16 -1.22
C ILE A 83 -4.61 9.05 -2.05
N ASP A 84 -3.71 8.28 -1.44
CA ASP A 84 -3.13 7.11 -2.09
C ASP A 84 -4.04 5.89 -1.84
N ILE A 85 -4.48 5.26 -2.91
CA ILE A 85 -5.38 4.11 -2.90
C ILE A 85 -4.66 2.92 -3.52
N LEU A 86 -4.62 1.80 -2.82
CA LEU A 86 -4.20 0.52 -3.34
C LEU A 86 -5.43 -0.22 -3.89
N LEU A 87 -5.41 -0.57 -5.15
CA LEU A 87 -6.36 -1.47 -5.80
C LEU A 87 -5.65 -2.76 -6.21
N VAL A 88 -6.18 -3.90 -5.79
CA VAL A 88 -5.71 -5.21 -6.19
C VAL A 88 -6.69 -5.79 -7.21
N VAL A 89 -6.15 -6.22 -8.34
CA VAL A 89 -6.87 -6.92 -9.42
C VAL A 89 -6.24 -8.29 -9.68
N ALA A 90 -6.92 -9.16 -10.43
CA ALA A 90 -6.39 -10.49 -10.75
C ALA A 90 -5.08 -10.41 -11.55
N ASN A 91 -5.00 -9.49 -12.53
CA ASN A 91 -3.80 -9.23 -13.32
C ASN A 91 -3.79 -7.77 -13.77
N SER A 92 -2.85 -6.97 -13.26
CA SER A 92 -2.73 -5.54 -13.60
C SER A 92 -2.19 -5.30 -15.01
N SER A 93 -1.56 -6.28 -15.64
CA SER A 93 -1.14 -6.18 -17.05
C SER A 93 -2.29 -6.40 -18.03
N ASP A 94 -3.40 -7.03 -17.60
CA ASP A 94 -4.61 -7.20 -18.41
C ASP A 94 -5.47 -5.91 -18.36
N GLU A 95 -4.91 -4.83 -18.90
CA GLU A 95 -5.55 -3.51 -18.93
C GLU A 95 -6.97 -3.52 -19.54
N PRO A 96 -7.27 -4.28 -20.61
CA PRO A 96 -8.62 -4.38 -21.17
C PRO A 96 -9.69 -4.80 -20.16
N SER A 97 -9.33 -5.57 -19.15
CA SER A 97 -10.28 -6.07 -18.16
C SER A 97 -10.77 -5.02 -17.18
N TYR A 98 -10.04 -3.91 -16.94
CA TYR A 98 -10.38 -2.93 -15.90
C TYR A 98 -10.19 -1.47 -16.30
N VAL A 99 -9.24 -1.13 -17.19
CA VAL A 99 -8.94 0.26 -17.57
C VAL A 99 -10.16 0.96 -18.18
N PRO A 100 -10.90 0.38 -19.16
CA PRO A 100 -12.04 1.07 -19.75
C PRO A 100 -13.14 1.40 -18.74
N ALA A 101 -13.32 0.56 -17.72
CA ALA A 101 -14.31 0.81 -16.67
C ALA A 101 -13.87 1.94 -15.73
N LEU A 102 -12.58 2.01 -15.39
CA LEU A 102 -12.02 3.11 -14.60
C LEU A 102 -12.06 4.42 -15.38
N GLU A 103 -11.72 4.43 -16.67
CA GLU A 103 -11.79 5.62 -17.53
C GLU A 103 -13.23 6.13 -17.66
N LYS A 104 -14.21 5.23 -17.83
CA LYS A 104 -15.64 5.59 -17.81
C LYS A 104 -16.07 6.22 -16.49
N ALA A 105 -15.43 5.83 -15.37
CA ALA A 105 -15.65 6.43 -14.06
C ALA A 105 -14.84 7.72 -13.84
N GLY A 106 -14.09 8.18 -14.86
CA GLY A 106 -13.35 9.44 -14.86
C GLY A 106 -11.90 9.33 -14.42
N TYR A 107 -11.38 8.13 -14.14
CA TYR A 107 -9.97 7.96 -13.81
C TYR A 107 -9.11 8.04 -15.07
N VAL A 108 -7.89 8.58 -14.93
CA VAL A 108 -6.96 8.75 -16.05
C VAL A 108 -5.67 7.98 -15.75
N LEU A 109 -5.33 7.01 -16.60
CA LEU A 109 -4.06 6.29 -16.53
C LEU A 109 -2.90 7.25 -16.78
N ARG A 110 -1.94 7.30 -15.85
CA ARG A 110 -0.81 8.23 -15.90
C ARG A 110 0.55 7.55 -15.89
N ILE A 111 0.66 6.39 -15.24
CA ILE A 111 1.92 5.63 -15.15
C ILE A 111 1.64 4.19 -15.50
N ARG A 112 2.56 3.61 -16.26
CA ARG A 112 2.62 2.20 -16.65
C ARG A 112 4.03 1.70 -16.46
N GLU A 113 4.26 0.85 -15.47
CA GLU A 113 5.54 0.27 -15.10
C GLU A 113 5.48 -1.27 -15.24
N PRO A 114 5.65 -1.79 -16.48
CA PRO A 114 5.53 -3.23 -16.72
C PRO A 114 6.65 -4.03 -16.03
N ASP A 115 7.83 -3.44 -15.91
CA ASP A 115 9.02 -4.09 -15.35
C ASP A 115 9.10 -3.99 -13.82
N TRP A 116 8.27 -3.13 -13.20
CA TRP A 116 8.19 -2.97 -11.76
C TRP A 116 6.81 -3.39 -11.26
N HIS A 117 6.69 -4.62 -10.77
CA HIS A 117 5.45 -5.22 -10.24
C HIS A 117 4.21 -5.09 -11.16
N GLN A 118 4.43 -4.84 -12.46
CA GLN A 118 3.36 -4.52 -13.42
C GLN A 118 2.43 -3.40 -12.94
N HIS A 119 2.98 -2.42 -12.25
CA HIS A 119 2.25 -1.33 -11.62
C HIS A 119 1.55 -0.42 -12.65
N ARG A 120 0.34 0.01 -12.30
CA ARG A 120 -0.39 1.08 -12.99
C ARG A 120 -0.81 2.13 -11.97
N LEU A 121 -0.73 3.41 -12.39
CA LEU A 121 -1.21 4.52 -11.58
C LEU A 121 -2.21 5.35 -12.36
N PHE A 122 -3.36 5.61 -11.72
CA PHE A 122 -4.39 6.50 -12.24
C PHE A 122 -4.53 7.73 -11.36
N LYS A 123 -4.98 8.83 -11.98
CA LYS A 123 -5.49 10.02 -11.29
C LYS A 123 -7.01 10.00 -11.24
N GLY A 124 -7.57 10.55 -10.17
CA GLY A 124 -9.03 10.64 -10.01
C GLY A 124 -9.65 11.81 -10.76
N PRO A 125 -10.97 11.78 -10.96
CA PRO A 125 -11.69 12.79 -11.73
C PRO A 125 -11.81 14.14 -10.98
N ASP A 126 -12.12 14.12 -9.69
CA ASP A 126 -12.50 15.29 -8.89
C ASP A 126 -11.83 15.36 -7.52
N THR A 127 -11.17 14.30 -7.11
CA THR A 127 -10.38 14.24 -5.87
C THR A 127 -8.91 14.06 -6.23
N ASN A 128 -8.02 14.74 -5.51
CA ASN A 128 -6.59 14.56 -5.71
C ASN A 128 -6.16 13.19 -5.15
N ILE A 129 -6.17 12.18 -5.98
CA ILE A 129 -5.82 10.81 -5.63
C ILE A 129 -4.74 10.24 -6.53
N ASN A 130 -4.03 9.25 -6.01
CA ASN A 130 -3.25 8.27 -6.75
C ASN A 130 -3.90 6.89 -6.55
N LEU A 131 -4.40 6.28 -7.60
CA LEU A 131 -4.90 4.92 -7.58
C LEU A 131 -3.81 3.98 -8.11
N HIS A 132 -3.15 3.28 -7.20
CA HIS A 132 -2.11 2.29 -7.50
C HIS A 132 -2.75 0.93 -7.72
N VAL A 133 -2.52 0.33 -8.87
CA VAL A 133 -3.10 -0.97 -9.26
C VAL A 133 -2.00 -2.02 -9.34
N PHE A 134 -2.19 -3.11 -8.61
CA PHE A 134 -1.27 -4.26 -8.56
C PHE A 134 -2.01 -5.58 -8.80
N THR A 135 -1.28 -6.56 -9.31
CA THR A 135 -1.72 -7.95 -9.42
C THR A 135 -1.78 -8.58 -8.02
N VAL A 136 -2.79 -9.41 -7.77
CA VAL A 136 -2.89 -10.20 -6.54
C VAL A 136 -1.61 -11.01 -6.31
N GLY A 137 -1.10 -11.00 -5.07
CA GLY A 137 0.16 -11.67 -4.72
C GLY A 137 1.43 -10.85 -4.99
N SER A 138 1.32 -9.63 -5.52
CA SER A 138 2.48 -8.74 -5.63
C SER A 138 3.05 -8.39 -4.25
N GLU A 139 4.36 -8.51 -4.07
CA GLU A 139 5.06 -8.20 -2.81
C GLU A 139 4.92 -6.72 -2.41
N GLU A 140 4.71 -5.84 -3.37
CA GLU A 140 4.52 -4.41 -3.12
C GLU A 140 3.23 -4.14 -2.33
N ILE A 141 2.19 -4.97 -2.48
CA ILE A 141 0.97 -4.89 -1.68
C ILE A 141 1.29 -5.00 -0.19
N GLU A 142 2.02 -6.05 0.18
CA GLU A 142 2.39 -6.27 1.59
C GLU A 142 3.36 -5.20 2.09
N ARG A 143 4.25 -4.70 1.23
CA ARG A 143 5.21 -3.64 1.57
C ARG A 143 4.49 -2.33 1.95
N VAL A 144 3.54 -1.88 1.12
CA VAL A 144 2.82 -0.62 1.40
C VAL A 144 1.88 -0.73 2.59
N LEU A 145 1.29 -1.90 2.82
CA LEU A 145 0.44 -2.17 3.98
C LEU A 145 1.26 -2.24 5.26
N ALA A 146 2.41 -2.91 5.26
CA ALA A 146 3.33 -2.98 6.39
C ALA A 146 3.81 -1.58 6.81
N LEU A 147 4.19 -0.73 5.84
CA LEU A 147 4.55 0.66 6.10
C LEU A 147 3.40 1.42 6.77
N ARG A 148 2.21 1.37 6.20
CA ARG A 148 1.02 2.04 6.74
C ARG A 148 0.76 1.63 8.18
N ASP A 149 0.72 0.33 8.42
CA ASP A 149 0.34 -0.22 9.72
C ASP A 149 1.43 0.02 10.76
N ARG A 150 2.71 -0.02 10.36
CA ARG A 150 3.83 0.37 11.23
C ARG A 150 3.73 1.84 11.64
N LEU A 151 3.49 2.75 10.71
CA LEU A 151 3.34 4.18 10.99
C LEU A 151 2.11 4.49 11.85
N ARG A 152 1.02 3.72 11.73
CA ARG A 152 -0.16 3.85 12.59
C ARG A 152 0.12 3.45 14.04
N ASN A 153 0.90 2.39 14.24
CA ASN A 153 1.07 1.74 15.52
C ASN A 153 2.38 2.10 16.25
N ASN A 154 3.31 2.82 15.58
CA ASN A 154 4.59 3.16 16.17
C ASN A 154 4.88 4.66 16.05
N PRO A 155 4.74 5.43 17.16
CA PRO A 155 5.01 6.87 17.17
C PRO A 155 6.44 7.24 16.75
N SER A 156 7.45 6.52 17.23
CA SER A 156 8.86 6.82 16.91
C SER A 156 9.17 6.66 15.41
N GLU A 157 8.60 5.64 14.76
CA GLU A 157 8.73 5.46 13.31
C GLU A 157 7.99 6.55 12.54
N ARG A 158 6.86 7.00 13.07
CA ARG A 158 6.10 8.10 12.50
C ARG A 158 6.90 9.40 12.57
N ASP A 159 7.53 9.70 13.72
CA ASP A 159 8.35 10.90 13.92
C ASP A 159 9.56 10.89 12.98
N LEU A 160 10.28 9.77 12.88
CA LEU A 160 11.38 9.57 11.93
C LEU A 160 10.93 9.85 10.48
N TYR A 161 9.75 9.34 10.10
CA TYR A 161 9.22 9.54 8.77
C TYR A 161 8.80 10.99 8.51
N VAL A 162 8.24 11.67 9.51
CA VAL A 162 7.90 13.11 9.47
C VAL A 162 9.13 13.95 9.24
N GLU A 163 10.21 13.71 10.00
CA GLU A 163 11.47 14.44 9.89
C GLU A 163 12.05 14.32 8.48
N ALA A 164 12.17 13.08 7.96
CA ALA A 164 12.64 12.85 6.60
C ALA A 164 11.75 13.54 5.54
N LYS A 165 10.43 13.54 5.73
CA LYS A 165 9.52 14.24 4.82
C LYS A 165 9.70 15.75 4.83
N ARG A 166 9.90 16.36 5.99
CA ARG A 166 10.14 17.81 6.12
C ARG A 166 11.45 18.21 5.44
N GLU A 167 12.51 17.48 5.70
CA GLU A 167 13.81 17.69 5.04
C GLU A 167 13.68 17.63 3.52
N LEU A 168 13.08 16.55 3.00
CA LEU A 168 12.92 16.37 1.55
C LEU A 168 11.95 17.41 0.94
N ALA A 169 10.91 17.84 1.65
CA ALA A 169 9.97 18.82 1.16
C ALA A 169 10.58 20.24 1.03
N SER A 170 11.63 20.55 1.81
CA SER A 170 12.36 21.81 1.72
C SER A 170 13.22 21.93 0.44
N ARG A 171 13.48 20.83 -0.25
CA ARG A 171 14.24 20.79 -1.50
C ARG A 171 13.35 21.08 -2.71
N LYS A 172 13.95 21.62 -3.78
CA LYS A 172 13.27 21.72 -5.09
C LYS A 172 13.36 20.41 -5.82
N TRP A 173 12.27 20.01 -6.46
CA TRP A 173 12.17 18.79 -7.23
C TRP A 173 11.69 19.10 -8.63
N LYS A 174 12.42 18.62 -9.65
CA LYS A 174 12.02 18.76 -11.05
C LYS A 174 10.76 17.93 -11.35
N TYR A 175 10.65 16.75 -10.74
CA TYR A 175 9.49 15.87 -10.85
C TYR A 175 9.05 15.40 -9.47
N VAL A 176 7.74 15.24 -9.29
CA VAL A 176 7.16 14.74 -8.02
C VAL A 176 7.65 13.32 -7.70
N GLN A 177 7.92 12.51 -8.74
CA GLN A 177 8.45 11.16 -8.56
C GLN A 177 9.81 11.17 -7.87
N ASN A 178 10.70 12.07 -8.24
CA ASN A 178 12.02 12.18 -7.60
C ASN A 178 11.92 12.44 -6.08
N TYR A 179 10.91 13.21 -5.62
CA TYR A 179 10.62 13.32 -4.19
C TYR A 179 10.12 12.00 -3.59
N ALA A 180 9.31 11.24 -4.34
CA ALA A 180 8.84 9.93 -3.87
C ALA A 180 10.00 8.94 -3.74
N ASP A 181 10.90 8.89 -4.74
CA ASP A 181 12.08 8.03 -4.75
C ASP A 181 13.04 8.37 -3.61
N ALA A 182 13.26 9.64 -3.33
CA ALA A 182 14.15 10.08 -2.24
C ALA A 182 13.71 9.63 -0.84
N LYS A 183 12.44 9.24 -0.66
CA LYS A 183 11.94 8.66 0.59
C LYS A 183 12.23 7.17 0.74
N SER A 184 12.64 6.49 -0.34
CA SER A 184 12.76 5.02 -0.37
C SER A 184 13.65 4.50 0.76
N ARG A 185 14.80 5.13 1.05
CA ARG A 185 15.69 4.69 2.15
C ARG A 185 15.00 4.65 3.52
N VAL A 186 14.28 5.70 3.89
CA VAL A 186 13.59 5.73 5.17
C VAL A 186 12.41 4.75 5.19
N VAL A 187 11.69 4.62 4.08
CA VAL A 187 10.60 3.65 3.91
C VAL A 187 11.10 2.22 4.06
N GLU A 188 12.18 1.85 3.38
CA GLU A 188 12.80 0.53 3.45
C GLU A 188 13.26 0.18 4.86
N GLY A 189 13.89 1.13 5.56
CA GLY A 189 14.26 0.94 6.96
C GLY A 189 13.05 0.67 7.87
N ILE A 190 11.97 1.41 7.70
CA ILE A 190 10.73 1.21 8.48
C ILE A 190 10.07 -0.14 8.14
N VAL A 191 9.98 -0.50 6.86
CA VAL A 191 9.39 -1.78 6.42
C VAL A 191 10.22 -2.96 6.91
N SER A 192 11.55 -2.87 6.83
CA SER A 192 12.45 -3.92 7.35
C SER A 192 12.23 -4.16 8.84
N ARG A 193 12.16 -3.10 9.64
CA ARG A 193 11.86 -3.22 11.09
C ARG A 193 10.45 -3.73 11.36
N ALA A 194 9.47 -3.38 10.53
CA ALA A 194 8.12 -3.91 10.62
C ALA A 194 8.10 -5.43 10.41
N ARG A 195 8.76 -5.91 9.35
CA ARG A 195 8.88 -7.35 9.03
C ARG A 195 9.62 -8.13 10.10
N ALA A 196 10.73 -7.58 10.62
CA ALA A 196 11.48 -8.21 11.72
C ALA A 196 10.63 -8.34 13.00
N SER A 197 9.79 -7.35 13.30
CA SER A 197 8.88 -7.40 14.46
C SER A 197 7.79 -8.46 14.30
N THR A 198 7.32 -8.70 13.06
CA THR A 198 6.31 -9.74 12.77
C THR A 198 6.92 -11.15 12.80
N GLY A 199 8.18 -11.30 12.37
CA GLY A 199 8.90 -12.58 12.41
C GLY A 199 9.24 -13.06 13.83
N ASN A 200 9.20 -12.17 14.84
CA ASN A 200 9.41 -12.50 16.25
C ASN A 200 8.11 -12.87 17.00
N ILE A 201 6.97 -12.98 16.34
CA ILE A 201 5.76 -13.52 16.97
C ILE A 201 5.94 -15.05 17.06
N LEU A 202 6.37 -15.51 18.23
CA LEU A 202 6.33 -16.93 18.57
C LEU A 202 4.87 -17.31 18.78
N LEU A 203 4.29 -18.00 17.81
CA LEU A 203 3.01 -18.69 18.02
C LEU A 203 3.27 -19.82 19.02
N ARG A 204 2.76 -19.68 20.23
CA ARG A 204 2.71 -20.76 21.24
C ARG A 204 1.31 -21.38 21.25
N GLU A 205 1.23 -22.62 21.65
CA GLU A 205 -0.07 -23.24 21.92
C GLU A 205 -0.83 -22.44 22.99
N MET A 206 -2.12 -22.27 22.78
CA MET A 206 -3.01 -21.58 23.70
C MET A 206 -3.18 -22.44 24.96
N THR A 207 -3.00 -21.83 26.12
CA THR A 207 -3.19 -22.47 27.41
C THR A 207 -4.52 -22.03 28.03
N GLU A 208 -5.00 -22.77 29.05
CA GLU A 208 -6.22 -22.37 29.79
C GLU A 208 -6.14 -20.95 30.39
N SER A 209 -4.94 -20.47 30.71
CA SER A 209 -4.72 -19.11 31.21
C SER A 209 -4.95 -18.02 30.18
N ASP A 210 -5.05 -18.34 28.88
CA ASP A 210 -5.33 -17.39 27.81
C ASP A 210 -6.85 -17.16 27.58
N LEU A 211 -7.69 -18.06 28.11
CA LEU A 211 -9.15 -17.99 27.97
C LEU A 211 -9.78 -16.68 28.49
N PRO A 212 -9.36 -16.10 29.64
CA PRO A 212 -9.90 -14.83 30.12
C PRO A 212 -9.63 -13.66 29.14
N ILE A 213 -8.50 -13.67 28.44
CA ILE A 213 -8.13 -12.63 27.48
C ILE A 213 -9.05 -12.68 26.25
N LEU A 214 -9.39 -13.88 25.76
CA LEU A 214 -10.35 -14.06 24.66
C LEU A 214 -11.77 -13.63 25.03
N LEU A 215 -12.17 -13.82 26.27
CA LEU A 215 -13.50 -13.45 26.75
C LEU A 215 -13.61 -11.95 27.09
N SER A 216 -12.49 -11.27 27.36
CA SER A 216 -12.45 -9.84 27.67
C SER A 216 -12.39 -8.94 26.43
N THR A 217 -11.97 -9.47 25.28
CA THR A 217 -12.09 -8.77 24.00
C THR A 217 -13.55 -8.85 23.54
N ASN A 218 -14.25 -7.71 23.51
CA ASN A 218 -15.57 -7.56 22.88
C ASN A 218 -15.49 -7.90 21.38
N TRP A 219 -15.28 -9.17 21.08
CA TRP A 219 -15.34 -9.67 19.71
C TRP A 219 -16.82 -9.86 19.36
N THR A 220 -17.44 -8.86 18.77
CA THR A 220 -18.73 -9.00 18.12
C THR A 220 -18.49 -9.66 16.77
N PRO A 221 -18.98 -10.89 16.55
CA PRO A 221 -18.97 -11.48 15.22
C PRO A 221 -19.90 -10.66 14.33
N THR A 222 -19.35 -9.85 13.44
CA THR A 222 -20.14 -9.37 12.30
C THR A 222 -20.57 -10.61 11.53
N GLN A 223 -21.86 -10.82 11.50
CA GLN A 223 -22.57 -11.94 10.89
C GLN A 223 -22.07 -12.18 9.45
N ARG A 224 -21.12 -13.09 9.27
CA ARG A 224 -21.10 -13.95 8.11
C ARG A 224 -21.47 -15.33 8.63
N ALA A 225 -22.75 -15.65 8.49
CA ALA A 225 -23.27 -16.98 8.74
C ALA A 225 -22.47 -17.99 7.89
N TRP A 226 -21.75 -18.86 8.54
CA TRP A 226 -21.31 -20.11 7.95
C TRP A 226 -22.59 -20.86 7.57
N PRO A 227 -22.65 -21.49 6.39
CA PRO A 227 -23.79 -22.36 6.06
C PRO A 227 -23.93 -23.42 7.17
N PRO A 228 -25.16 -23.81 7.51
CA PRO A 228 -25.39 -24.79 8.58
C PRO A 228 -24.67 -26.09 8.24
N PHE A 229 -23.99 -26.64 9.25
CA PHE A 229 -23.28 -27.89 9.19
C PHE A 229 -24.26 -29.01 8.77
N GLN A 230 -24.01 -29.59 7.62
CA GLN A 230 -24.77 -30.79 7.18
C GLN A 230 -24.12 -32.04 7.82
N PRO A 231 -24.85 -32.82 8.63
CA PRO A 231 -24.29 -34.06 9.17
C PRO A 231 -24.12 -35.05 8.03
N GLY A 232 -22.88 -35.47 7.78
CA GLY A 232 -22.55 -36.47 6.76
C GLY A 232 -21.36 -36.14 5.84
N THR A 233 -20.72 -35.00 5.95
CA THR A 233 -19.48 -34.70 5.20
C THR A 233 -18.25 -34.99 6.06
N GLU A 234 -17.44 -35.95 5.66
CA GLU A 234 -16.15 -36.26 6.29
C GLU A 234 -15.21 -35.06 6.23
N MET A 235 -14.64 -34.72 7.38
CA MET A 235 -13.61 -33.68 7.47
C MET A 235 -12.32 -34.14 6.81
N PRO A 236 -11.63 -33.28 6.02
CA PRO A 236 -10.31 -33.61 5.50
C PRO A 236 -9.33 -33.79 6.67
N SER A 237 -8.72 -34.96 6.79
CA SER A 237 -7.72 -35.26 7.81
C SER A 237 -6.41 -34.53 7.51
N TRP A 238 -6.13 -33.44 8.18
CA TRP A 238 -4.80 -32.82 8.20
C TRP A 238 -3.86 -33.64 9.08
N ARG A 239 -3.12 -34.56 8.47
CA ARG A 239 -2.02 -35.25 9.14
C ARG A 239 -0.79 -34.33 9.11
N ILE A 240 -0.45 -33.74 10.25
CA ILE A 240 0.87 -33.16 10.50
C ILE A 240 1.87 -34.32 10.57
N ARG A 241 2.81 -34.38 9.63
CA ARG A 241 3.95 -35.30 9.73
C ARG A 241 4.97 -34.70 10.70
N PRO A 242 5.41 -35.41 11.74
CA PRO A 242 6.54 -34.96 12.54
C PRO A 242 7.83 -35.03 11.69
N LYS A 243 8.64 -34.00 11.79
CA LYS A 243 10.00 -34.00 11.23
C LYS A 243 10.88 -34.86 12.16
N SER A 244 11.47 -35.89 11.59
CA SER A 244 12.62 -36.62 12.16
C SER A 244 13.87 -35.79 12.06
#